data_61c8b28465187df4cc6b5dc09ee20b8c
#
_entry.id   61c8b28465187df4cc6b5dc09ee20b8c
#
_cell.length_a   1.000
_cell.length_b   1.000
_cell.length_c   1.000
_cell.angle_alpha   90.00
_cell.angle_beta   90.00
_cell.angle_gamma   90.00
#
_symmetry.space_group_name_H-M   'P 1'
#
loop_
_entity.id
_entity.type
_entity.pdbx_description
1 polymer ?
#
loop_
_entity_poly.entity_id
_entity_poly.type
_entity_poly.pdbx_seq_one_letter_code
_entity_poly.pdbx_strand_id
1 'polypeptide(L)'
;MPSFDYSEKNNIFAPGGLRKVPNLADVWQRQKRRSHISDWRLPSRENLRIGEELLRQGKTDSLFLYTAELDSFLHFHVSEPERVAEKLREYERAVMRLLEAASASGRECALHVISDHGMTPLAGACDLGRLLAGHGLRFGEGYASVLDSTMARFWIFDPQLRSRLSAALADAPGHFLTEEEKQRFGIDFPDRRYGDEIFLLDPGIQIAPSDMGRRPLPGMHGFTPDDSDSDAAFLSNVEPAEYPAWIGDYFTLMTSGGTDGRRG
;
A
#
# COMPACT_ATOMS: atom_id res chain seq x y z
N MET A 1 -4.92 -12.78 -15.94
CA MET A 1 -5.84 -13.30 -14.90
C MET A 1 -7.30 -13.29 -15.37
N PRO A 2 -7.73 -14.19 -16.26
CA PRO A 2 -9.07 -14.12 -16.87
C PRO A 2 -10.22 -14.51 -15.91
N SER A 3 -9.91 -15.14 -14.79
CA SER A 3 -10.91 -15.63 -13.83
C SER A 3 -11.24 -14.66 -12.70
N PHE A 4 -10.60 -13.50 -12.66
CA PHE A 4 -10.80 -12.50 -11.61
C PHE A 4 -11.21 -11.17 -12.23
N ASP A 5 -12.14 -10.48 -11.60
CA ASP A 5 -12.55 -9.14 -12.01
C ASP A 5 -11.71 -8.08 -11.29
N TYR A 6 -10.72 -7.54 -11.98
CA TYR A 6 -9.86 -6.47 -11.48
C TYR A 6 -10.33 -5.09 -11.89
N SER A 7 -11.40 -5.00 -12.64
CA SER A 7 -11.89 -3.71 -13.09
C SER A 7 -12.36 -2.89 -11.88
N GLU A 8 -11.63 -1.85 -11.56
CA GLU A 8 -12.03 -0.88 -10.56
C GLU A 8 -13.20 -0.07 -11.13
N LYS A 9 -14.39 -0.39 -10.66
CA LYS A 9 -15.64 0.18 -11.16
C LYS A 9 -16.02 1.48 -10.47
N ASN A 10 -15.39 1.78 -9.33
CA ASN A 10 -15.67 2.97 -8.54
C ASN A 10 -14.36 3.67 -8.17
N ASN A 11 -14.39 5.00 -8.12
CA ASN A 11 -13.31 5.76 -7.51
C ASN A 11 -13.38 5.59 -5.99
N ILE A 12 -12.46 4.82 -5.41
CA ILE A 12 -12.39 4.56 -3.96
C ILE A 12 -12.13 5.82 -3.13
N PHE A 13 -11.58 6.87 -3.71
CA PHE A 13 -11.34 8.16 -3.08
C PHE A 13 -12.54 9.10 -3.15
N ALA A 14 -13.55 8.81 -3.97
CA ALA A 14 -14.78 9.59 -4.01
C ALA A 14 -15.71 9.22 -2.86
N PRO A 15 -16.62 10.11 -2.43
CA PRO A 15 -17.64 9.78 -1.44
C PRO A 15 -18.44 8.55 -1.86
N GLY A 16 -18.61 7.61 -0.92
CA GLY A 16 -19.28 6.33 -1.17
C GLY A 16 -18.48 5.32 -1.99
N GLY A 17 -17.23 5.61 -2.34
CA GLY A 17 -16.39 4.76 -3.19
C GLY A 17 -16.15 3.35 -2.63
N LEU A 18 -16.06 3.20 -1.32
CA LEU A 18 -15.92 1.90 -0.63
C LEU A 18 -17.26 1.23 -0.26
N ARG A 19 -18.38 1.79 -0.69
CA ARG A 19 -19.75 1.26 -0.52
C ARG A 19 -20.15 1.01 0.95
N LYS A 20 -19.59 -0.02 1.61
CA LYS A 20 -20.00 -0.48 2.97
C LYS A 20 -19.22 0.18 4.10
N VAL A 21 -18.06 0.74 3.81
CA VAL A 21 -17.18 1.37 4.79
C VAL A 21 -16.99 2.83 4.39
N PRO A 22 -17.03 3.79 5.33
CA PRO A 22 -16.73 5.16 5.01
C PRO A 22 -15.25 5.32 4.64
N ASN A 23 -14.97 6.01 3.54
CA ASN A 23 -13.62 6.45 3.20
C ASN A 23 -13.34 7.85 3.79
N LEU A 24 -12.15 8.37 3.53
CA LEU A 24 -11.71 9.69 4.02
C LEU A 24 -12.64 10.81 3.54
N ALA A 25 -13.09 10.77 2.28
CA ALA A 25 -14.02 11.76 1.74
C ALA A 25 -15.37 11.75 2.47
N ASP A 26 -15.90 10.56 2.77
CA ASP A 26 -17.16 10.42 3.51
C ASP A 26 -17.07 11.02 4.91
N VAL A 27 -15.95 10.77 5.61
CA VAL A 27 -15.76 11.29 6.98
C VAL A 27 -15.61 12.79 6.96
N TRP A 28 -14.78 13.34 6.09
CA TRP A 28 -14.58 14.79 6.00
C TRP A 28 -15.84 15.52 5.57
N GLN A 29 -16.64 14.94 4.67
CA GLN A 29 -17.94 15.49 4.29
C GLN A 29 -18.92 15.55 5.48
N ARG A 30 -19.03 14.47 6.29
CA ARG A 30 -19.85 14.44 7.51
C ARG A 30 -19.38 15.48 8.54
N GLN A 31 -18.06 15.69 8.63
CA GLN A 31 -17.46 16.71 9.49
C GLN A 31 -17.58 18.13 8.90
N LYS A 32 -18.16 18.30 7.71
CA LYS A 32 -18.32 19.59 7.01
C LYS A 32 -16.98 20.30 6.79
N ARG A 33 -15.88 19.55 6.63
CA ARG A 33 -14.57 20.11 6.31
C ARG A 33 -14.53 20.53 4.85
N ARG A 34 -13.98 21.70 4.57
CA ARG A 34 -13.58 22.07 3.21
C ARG A 34 -12.35 21.27 2.88
N SER A 35 -12.49 20.21 2.09
CA SER A 35 -11.44 19.22 1.88
C SER A 35 -11.15 19.04 0.39
N HIS A 36 -9.92 18.60 0.13
CA HIS A 36 -9.49 18.14 -1.19
C HIS A 36 -8.73 16.82 -1.05
N ILE A 37 -9.09 15.86 -1.89
CA ILE A 37 -8.37 14.61 -2.08
C ILE A 37 -7.85 14.63 -3.51
N SER A 38 -6.56 14.46 -3.69
CA SER A 38 -5.92 14.51 -4.99
C SER A 38 -6.40 13.40 -5.92
N ASP A 39 -6.42 13.67 -7.21
CA ASP A 39 -6.70 12.65 -8.22
C ASP A 39 -5.44 11.79 -8.42
N TRP A 40 -5.51 10.52 -8.07
CA TRP A 40 -4.42 9.57 -8.21
C TRP A 40 -3.94 9.36 -9.67
N ARG A 41 -4.76 9.78 -10.66
CA ARG A 41 -4.43 9.73 -12.09
C ARG A 41 -3.55 10.87 -12.56
N LEU A 42 -3.44 11.93 -11.76
CA LEU A 42 -2.58 13.06 -12.09
C LEU A 42 -1.13 12.77 -11.67
N PRO A 43 -0.14 13.32 -12.39
CA PRO A 43 1.24 13.27 -11.95
C PRO A 43 1.42 13.87 -10.56
N SER A 44 2.33 13.30 -9.75
CA SER A 44 2.60 13.76 -8.37
C SER A 44 2.87 15.26 -8.30
N ARG A 45 3.66 15.79 -9.23
CA ARG A 45 3.96 17.24 -9.30
C ARG A 45 2.71 18.11 -9.45
N GLU A 46 1.71 17.63 -10.17
CA GLU A 46 0.46 18.38 -10.40
C GLU A 46 -0.41 18.35 -9.14
N ASN A 47 -0.52 17.20 -8.48
CA ASN A 47 -1.20 17.08 -7.19
C ASN A 47 -0.58 18.00 -6.13
N LEU A 48 0.76 18.04 -6.05
CA LEU A 48 1.48 18.92 -5.14
C LEU A 48 1.25 20.41 -5.47
N ARG A 49 1.27 20.79 -6.76
CA ARG A 49 0.99 22.16 -7.22
C ARG A 49 -0.44 22.60 -6.85
N ILE A 50 -1.42 21.73 -7.05
CA ILE A 50 -2.82 22.00 -6.66
C ILE A 50 -2.88 22.19 -5.13
N GLY A 51 -2.21 21.35 -4.36
CA GLY A 51 -2.12 21.47 -2.91
C GLY A 51 -1.54 22.82 -2.47
N GLU A 52 -0.41 23.25 -3.05
CA GLU A 52 0.19 24.57 -2.78
C GLU A 52 -0.81 25.71 -3.04
N GLU A 53 -1.53 25.66 -4.16
CA GLU A 53 -2.49 26.71 -4.52
C GLU A 53 -3.68 26.76 -3.55
N LEU A 54 -4.23 25.60 -3.17
CA LEU A 54 -5.33 25.51 -2.22
C LEU A 54 -4.93 26.03 -0.83
N LEU A 55 -3.72 25.73 -0.38
CA LEU A 55 -3.18 26.24 0.87
C LEU A 55 -3.02 27.76 0.83
N ARG A 56 -2.42 28.35 -0.22
CA ARG A 56 -2.28 29.79 -0.37
C ARG A 56 -3.62 30.52 -0.35
N GLN A 57 -4.64 29.93 -0.95
CA GLN A 57 -5.98 30.51 -0.95
C GLN A 57 -6.68 30.46 0.43
N GLY A 58 -6.19 29.66 1.37
CA GLY A 58 -6.79 29.49 2.71
C GLY A 58 -8.21 28.92 2.68
N LYS A 59 -8.62 28.31 1.55
CA LYS A 59 -9.99 27.83 1.34
C LYS A 59 -10.21 26.37 1.74
N THR A 60 -9.15 25.67 2.12
CA THR A 60 -9.18 24.23 2.44
C THR A 60 -8.77 24.02 3.89
N ASP A 61 -9.49 23.14 4.58
CA ASP A 61 -9.21 22.78 5.99
C ASP A 61 -8.46 21.44 6.08
N SER A 62 -8.62 20.57 5.07
CA SER A 62 -7.98 19.26 5.02
C SER A 62 -7.57 18.89 3.61
N LEU A 63 -6.33 18.44 3.45
CA LEU A 63 -5.76 18.01 2.17
C LEU A 63 -5.24 16.58 2.30
N PHE A 64 -5.55 15.74 1.33
CA PHE A 64 -4.88 14.46 1.10
C PHE A 64 -4.23 14.50 -0.27
N LEU A 65 -2.91 14.50 -0.29
CA LEU A 65 -2.13 14.56 -1.53
C LEU A 65 -1.44 13.21 -1.76
N TYR A 66 -1.89 12.50 -2.76
CA TYR A 66 -1.33 11.21 -3.15
C TYR A 66 -0.21 11.38 -4.17
N THR A 67 0.88 10.66 -3.96
CA THR A 67 2.03 10.63 -4.86
C THR A 67 2.51 9.19 -5.04
N ALA A 68 2.55 8.69 -6.28
CA ALA A 68 2.96 7.30 -6.59
C ALA A 68 4.35 7.20 -7.24
N GLU A 69 4.97 8.33 -7.60
CA GLU A 69 6.21 8.30 -8.36
C GLU A 69 7.42 7.82 -7.55
N LEU A 70 7.39 7.97 -6.20
CA LEU A 70 8.44 7.48 -5.33
C LEU A 70 8.47 5.95 -5.31
N ASP A 71 7.29 5.33 -5.17
CA ASP A 71 7.14 3.88 -5.23
C ASP A 71 7.68 3.34 -6.56
N SER A 72 7.19 3.86 -7.67
CA SER A 72 7.66 3.47 -9.00
C SER A 72 9.17 3.65 -9.19
N PHE A 73 9.75 4.71 -8.61
CA PHE A 73 11.18 4.95 -8.65
C PHE A 73 11.95 3.91 -7.82
N LEU A 74 11.50 3.60 -6.63
CA LEU A 74 12.16 2.67 -5.72
C LEU A 74 12.18 1.24 -6.25
N HIS A 75 11.17 0.80 -6.97
CA HIS A 75 11.18 -0.50 -7.65
C HIS A 75 12.42 -0.72 -8.53
N PHE A 76 12.99 0.34 -9.10
CA PHE A 76 14.14 0.25 -9.99
C PHE A 76 15.46 0.69 -9.35
N HIS A 77 15.41 1.48 -8.26
CA HIS A 77 16.58 2.18 -7.73
C HIS A 77 16.80 2.01 -6.23
N VAL A 78 16.07 1.10 -5.56
CA VAL A 78 16.17 0.92 -4.10
C VAL A 78 17.60 0.68 -3.62
N SER A 79 18.43 -0.01 -4.41
CA SER A 79 19.85 -0.30 -4.10
C SER A 79 20.82 0.80 -4.55
N GLU A 80 20.31 1.97 -4.97
CA GLU A 80 21.11 3.11 -5.43
C GLU A 80 20.95 4.30 -4.46
N PRO A 81 21.63 4.31 -3.30
CA PRO A 81 21.34 5.24 -2.20
C PRO A 81 21.48 6.71 -2.58
N GLU A 82 22.43 7.04 -3.45
CA GLU A 82 22.62 8.43 -3.91
C GLU A 82 21.41 8.91 -4.74
N ARG A 83 20.90 8.07 -5.63
CA ARG A 83 19.73 8.39 -6.45
C ARG A 83 18.47 8.46 -5.60
N VAL A 84 18.30 7.55 -4.62
CA VAL A 84 17.20 7.60 -3.65
C VAL A 84 17.27 8.90 -2.85
N ALA A 85 18.43 9.28 -2.35
CA ALA A 85 18.60 10.53 -1.62
C ALA A 85 18.29 11.77 -2.49
N GLU A 86 18.67 11.78 -3.76
CA GLU A 86 18.30 12.85 -4.69
C GLU A 86 16.79 12.93 -4.89
N LYS A 87 16.13 11.78 -5.10
CA LYS A 87 14.66 11.71 -5.23
C LYS A 87 13.94 12.20 -3.98
N LEU A 88 14.41 11.81 -2.79
CA LEU A 88 13.85 12.29 -1.52
C LEU A 88 14.00 13.80 -1.33
N ARG A 89 15.13 14.40 -1.76
CA ARG A 89 15.30 15.88 -1.74
C ARG A 89 14.31 16.59 -2.66
N GLU A 90 13.82 15.96 -3.74
CA GLU A 90 12.74 16.53 -4.55
C GLU A 90 11.44 16.62 -3.75
N TYR A 91 11.09 15.56 -2.99
CA TYR A 91 9.91 15.55 -2.12
C TYR A 91 10.06 16.50 -0.93
N GLU A 92 11.25 16.57 -0.32
CA GLU A 92 11.54 17.53 0.74
C GLU A 92 11.25 18.97 0.28
N ARG A 93 11.76 19.36 -0.89
CA ARG A 93 11.47 20.68 -1.46
C ARG A 93 9.98 20.91 -1.70
N ALA A 94 9.24 19.88 -2.13
CA ALA A 94 7.81 20.00 -2.33
C ALA A 94 7.06 20.17 -0.99
N VAL A 95 7.42 19.40 0.03
CA VAL A 95 6.89 19.52 1.38
C VAL A 95 7.13 20.92 1.97
N MET A 96 8.35 21.44 1.80
CA MET A 96 8.67 22.80 2.27
C MET A 96 7.82 23.86 1.57
N ARG A 97 7.58 23.76 0.25
CA ARG A 97 6.68 24.68 -0.45
C ARG A 97 5.23 24.59 0.03
N LEU A 98 4.74 23.42 0.41
CA LEU A 98 3.41 23.26 1.02
C LEU A 98 3.33 23.99 2.37
N LEU A 99 4.34 23.84 3.22
CA LEU A 99 4.41 24.55 4.51
C LEU A 99 4.49 26.06 4.33
N GLU A 100 5.31 26.55 3.39
CA GLU A 100 5.40 27.97 3.04
C GLU A 100 4.05 28.51 2.53
N ALA A 101 3.36 27.74 1.68
CA ALA A 101 2.05 28.12 1.15
C ALA A 101 0.99 28.20 2.27
N ALA A 102 1.00 27.29 3.23
CA ALA A 102 0.14 27.33 4.40
C ALA A 102 0.44 28.55 5.28
N SER A 103 1.72 28.78 5.60
CA SER A 103 2.18 29.93 6.37
C SER A 103 1.78 31.26 5.74
N ALA A 104 1.92 31.39 4.42
CA ALA A 104 1.54 32.58 3.68
C ALA A 104 0.03 32.90 3.77
N SER A 105 -0.81 31.91 4.03
CA SER A 105 -2.25 32.10 4.28
C SER A 105 -2.58 32.55 5.70
N GLY A 106 -1.59 32.69 6.59
CA GLY A 106 -1.77 33.03 8.01
C GLY A 106 -2.41 31.91 8.84
N ARG A 107 -2.38 30.67 8.37
CA ARG A 107 -2.97 29.51 9.04
C ARG A 107 -1.90 28.56 9.55
N GLU A 108 -2.10 28.04 10.75
CA GLU A 108 -1.32 26.89 11.20
C GLU A 108 -1.68 25.64 10.39
N CYS A 109 -0.66 24.85 10.06
CA CYS A 109 -0.81 23.65 9.28
C CYS A 109 -0.10 22.47 9.96
N ALA A 110 -0.86 21.46 10.34
CA ALA A 110 -0.30 20.16 10.66
C ALA A 110 -0.10 19.40 9.33
N LEU A 111 1.14 19.06 9.02
CA LEU A 111 1.52 18.33 7.82
C LEU A 111 2.14 16.99 8.23
N HIS A 112 1.57 15.93 7.68
CA HIS A 112 2.08 14.57 7.86
C HIS A 112 2.50 14.00 6.50
N VAL A 113 3.69 13.45 6.41
CA VAL A 113 4.16 12.64 5.28
C VAL A 113 4.12 11.20 5.72
N ILE A 114 3.38 10.40 4.97
CA ILE A 114 3.16 8.98 5.28
C ILE A 114 3.46 8.13 4.05
N SER A 115 3.97 6.91 4.24
CA SER A 115 3.96 5.87 3.21
C SER A 115 3.10 4.70 3.67
N ASP A 116 2.60 3.93 2.73
CA ASP A 116 1.81 2.71 2.97
C ASP A 116 2.70 1.48 3.22
N HIS A 117 3.93 1.50 2.73
CA HIS A 117 4.94 0.46 2.89
C HIS A 117 6.35 1.01 2.65
N GLY A 118 7.34 0.17 2.93
CA GLY A 118 8.72 0.37 2.54
C GLY A 118 9.04 -0.26 1.18
N MET A 119 10.33 -0.60 0.95
CA MET A 119 10.79 -1.22 -0.30
C MET A 119 11.99 -2.11 -0.03
N THR A 120 11.82 -3.41 -0.22
CA THR A 120 12.85 -4.43 0.02
C THR A 120 13.70 -4.64 -1.24
N PRO A 121 15.04 -4.53 -1.18
CA PRO A 121 15.93 -4.90 -2.28
C PRO A 121 15.79 -6.39 -2.61
N LEU A 122 15.74 -6.73 -3.89
CA LEU A 122 15.61 -8.12 -4.32
C LEU A 122 16.97 -8.77 -4.61
N ALA A 123 17.14 -9.99 -4.09
CA ALA A 123 18.29 -10.85 -4.31
C ALA A 123 18.01 -11.98 -5.33
N GLY A 124 16.73 -12.28 -5.58
CA GLY A 124 16.38 -13.39 -6.45
C GLY A 124 14.92 -13.47 -6.85
N ALA A 125 14.58 -14.52 -7.60
CA ALA A 125 13.22 -14.82 -8.02
C ALA A 125 12.92 -16.30 -7.94
N CYS A 126 11.65 -16.64 -7.71
CA CYS A 126 11.13 -18.00 -7.68
C CYS A 126 9.98 -18.16 -8.69
N ASP A 127 10.07 -19.14 -9.55
CA ASP A 127 8.99 -19.51 -10.49
C ASP A 127 8.03 -20.52 -9.83
N LEU A 128 7.09 -19.99 -9.04
CA LEU A 128 6.06 -20.81 -8.38
C LEU A 128 5.18 -21.55 -9.41
N GLY A 129 4.90 -20.93 -10.55
CA GLY A 129 4.11 -21.56 -11.61
C GLY A 129 4.77 -22.83 -12.12
N ARG A 130 6.09 -22.83 -12.29
CA ARG A 130 6.88 -23.99 -12.68
C ARG A 130 6.88 -25.09 -11.61
N LEU A 131 7.02 -24.71 -10.34
CA LEU A 131 6.95 -25.67 -9.22
C LEU A 131 5.60 -26.37 -9.17
N LEU A 132 4.51 -25.62 -9.24
CA LEU A 132 3.15 -26.17 -9.28
C LEU A 132 2.94 -27.11 -10.48
N ALA A 133 3.35 -26.69 -11.68
CA ALA A 133 3.25 -27.49 -12.88
C ALA A 133 4.08 -28.78 -12.80
N GLY A 134 5.28 -28.73 -12.19
CA GLY A 134 6.14 -29.88 -11.94
C GLY A 134 5.48 -30.98 -11.09
N HIS A 135 4.55 -30.59 -10.21
CA HIS A 135 3.74 -31.50 -9.39
C HIS A 135 2.37 -31.84 -10.02
N GLY A 136 2.19 -31.52 -11.31
CA GLY A 136 0.96 -31.80 -12.04
C GLY A 136 -0.24 -30.98 -11.56
N LEU A 137 0.01 -29.85 -10.92
CA LEU A 137 -1.03 -28.90 -10.51
C LEU A 137 -1.29 -27.89 -11.63
N ARG A 138 -2.54 -27.80 -12.08
CA ARG A 138 -2.93 -26.92 -13.17
C ARG A 138 -4.01 -25.96 -12.69
N PHE A 139 -3.85 -24.68 -13.02
CA PHE A 139 -4.87 -23.66 -12.74
C PHE A 139 -6.22 -24.08 -13.33
N GLY A 140 -7.30 -23.97 -12.52
CA GLY A 140 -8.65 -24.35 -12.91
C GLY A 140 -8.99 -25.82 -12.68
N GLU A 141 -8.05 -26.69 -12.37
CA GLU A 141 -8.27 -28.09 -12.05
C GLU A 141 -8.30 -28.29 -10.53
N GLY A 142 -9.43 -27.95 -9.90
CA GLY A 142 -9.68 -28.10 -8.45
C GLY A 142 -9.12 -26.98 -7.58
N TYR A 143 -8.46 -25.98 -8.13
CA TYR A 143 -8.05 -24.75 -7.47
C TYR A 143 -7.97 -23.58 -8.45
N ALA A 144 -8.03 -22.37 -7.92
CA ALA A 144 -7.62 -21.13 -8.59
C ALA A 144 -6.49 -20.47 -7.80
N SER A 145 -5.65 -19.68 -8.45
CA SER A 145 -4.59 -18.93 -7.79
C SER A 145 -4.38 -17.56 -8.40
N VAL A 146 -3.84 -16.66 -7.59
CA VAL A 146 -3.21 -15.42 -8.03
C VAL A 146 -1.76 -15.48 -7.56
N LEU A 147 -0.83 -15.44 -8.52
CA LEU A 147 0.59 -15.32 -8.24
C LEU A 147 0.93 -13.83 -8.30
N ASP A 148 0.91 -13.19 -7.15
CA ASP A 148 1.30 -11.79 -7.01
C ASP A 148 2.83 -11.66 -6.98
N SER A 149 3.37 -10.48 -6.69
CA SER A 149 4.83 -10.28 -6.71
C SER A 149 5.56 -11.01 -5.57
N THR A 150 4.96 -11.05 -4.38
CA THR A 150 5.59 -11.58 -3.16
C THR A 150 4.79 -12.67 -2.50
N MET A 151 3.53 -12.85 -2.90
CA MET A 151 2.65 -13.87 -2.35
C MET A 151 1.87 -14.60 -3.44
N ALA A 152 1.52 -15.85 -3.17
CA ALA A 152 0.56 -16.61 -3.95
C ALA A 152 -0.68 -16.89 -3.12
N ARG A 153 -1.85 -16.60 -3.67
CA ARG A 153 -3.16 -16.85 -3.04
C ARG A 153 -3.86 -17.97 -3.75
N PHE A 154 -4.40 -18.92 -3.00
CA PHE A 154 -5.04 -20.11 -3.52
C PHE A 154 -6.48 -20.23 -3.01
N TRP A 155 -7.44 -20.44 -3.92
CA TRP A 155 -8.81 -20.87 -3.64
C TRP A 155 -8.93 -22.33 -3.99
N ILE A 156 -9.20 -23.19 -3.01
CA ILE A 156 -9.14 -24.65 -3.11
C ILE A 156 -10.56 -25.21 -3.21
N PHE A 157 -10.93 -25.71 -4.37
CA PHE A 157 -12.24 -26.31 -4.64
C PHE A 157 -12.24 -27.83 -4.40
N ASP A 158 -11.07 -28.49 -4.54
CA ASP A 158 -10.87 -29.89 -4.16
C ASP A 158 -9.94 -29.96 -2.93
N PRO A 159 -10.48 -30.34 -1.75
CA PRO A 159 -9.70 -30.41 -0.52
C PRO A 159 -8.48 -31.32 -0.59
N GLN A 160 -8.48 -32.32 -1.50
CA GLN A 160 -7.34 -33.24 -1.66
C GLN A 160 -6.09 -32.53 -2.24
N LEU A 161 -6.27 -31.37 -2.87
CA LEU A 161 -5.16 -30.60 -3.43
C LEU A 161 -4.35 -29.85 -2.36
N ARG A 162 -4.86 -29.66 -1.16
CA ARG A 162 -4.17 -28.92 -0.09
C ARG A 162 -2.78 -29.53 0.21
N SER A 163 -2.72 -30.84 0.43
CA SER A 163 -1.45 -31.53 0.69
C SER A 163 -0.52 -31.51 -0.53
N ARG A 164 -1.06 -31.57 -1.73
CA ARG A 164 -0.28 -31.50 -2.97
C ARG A 164 0.31 -30.11 -3.20
N LEU A 165 -0.46 -29.03 -2.88
CA LEU A 165 0.04 -27.67 -2.91
C LEU A 165 1.19 -27.47 -1.92
N SER A 166 1.01 -27.97 -0.68
CA SER A 166 2.08 -27.92 0.33
C SER A 166 3.34 -28.66 -0.12
N ALA A 167 3.19 -29.85 -0.71
CA ALA A 167 4.32 -30.60 -1.23
C ALA A 167 4.99 -29.90 -2.42
N ALA A 168 4.22 -29.26 -3.30
CA ALA A 168 4.74 -28.59 -4.48
C ALA A 168 5.58 -27.34 -4.14
N LEU A 169 5.30 -26.71 -3.02
CA LEU A 169 5.98 -25.48 -2.58
C LEU A 169 6.90 -25.70 -1.36
N ALA A 170 7.13 -26.95 -0.95
CA ALA A 170 7.94 -27.27 0.23
C ALA A 170 9.39 -26.77 0.14
N ASP A 171 9.96 -26.73 -1.05
CA ASP A 171 11.33 -26.26 -1.30
C ASP A 171 11.37 -24.81 -1.83
N ALA A 172 10.23 -24.14 -1.92
CA ALA A 172 10.19 -22.74 -2.32
C ALA A 172 10.62 -21.84 -1.16
N PRO A 173 11.34 -20.73 -1.44
CA PRO A 173 11.77 -19.78 -0.39
C PRO A 173 10.57 -18.98 0.14
N GLY A 174 9.95 -19.48 1.17
CA GLY A 174 8.74 -18.92 1.78
C GLY A 174 7.94 -19.97 2.53
N HIS A 175 6.75 -19.62 2.96
CA HIS A 175 5.87 -20.52 3.70
C HIS A 175 4.39 -20.19 3.50
N PHE A 176 3.52 -21.16 3.77
CA PHE A 176 2.10 -20.91 3.90
C PHE A 176 1.83 -20.20 5.24
N LEU A 177 1.11 -19.08 5.19
CA LEU A 177 0.74 -18.35 6.41
C LEU A 177 -0.11 -19.24 7.32
N THR A 178 0.27 -19.28 8.60
CA THR A 178 -0.51 -19.90 9.65
C THR A 178 -1.76 -19.08 9.97
N GLU A 179 -2.72 -19.67 10.68
CA GLU A 179 -3.91 -18.95 11.12
C GLU A 179 -3.55 -17.80 12.10
N GLU A 180 -2.52 -18.01 12.95
CA GLU A 180 -2.00 -16.98 13.84
C GLU A 180 -1.41 -15.80 13.07
N GLU A 181 -0.66 -16.05 11.99
CA GLU A 181 -0.12 -14.99 11.13
C GLU A 181 -1.22 -14.24 10.41
N LYS A 182 -2.21 -14.93 9.85
CA LYS A 182 -3.36 -14.30 9.20
C LYS A 182 -4.12 -13.38 10.16
N GLN A 183 -4.33 -13.82 11.42
CA GLN A 183 -4.96 -13.01 12.46
C GLN A 183 -4.08 -11.81 12.83
N ARG A 184 -2.79 -12.03 13.08
CA ARG A 184 -1.84 -10.97 13.40
C ARG A 184 -1.75 -9.90 12.31
N PHE A 185 -1.78 -10.30 11.03
CA PHE A 185 -1.73 -9.40 9.90
C PHE A 185 -3.10 -8.78 9.55
N GLY A 186 -4.16 -9.19 10.24
CA GLY A 186 -5.51 -8.67 9.99
C GLY A 186 -6.10 -9.09 8.64
N ILE A 187 -5.68 -10.23 8.10
CA ILE A 187 -6.11 -10.77 6.79
C ILE A 187 -6.89 -12.09 6.91
N ASP A 188 -7.30 -12.45 8.12
CA ASP A 188 -8.21 -13.58 8.37
C ASP A 188 -9.65 -13.19 8.01
N PHE A 189 -9.99 -13.30 6.72
CA PHE A 189 -11.33 -12.96 6.21
C PHE A 189 -12.21 -14.22 6.10
N PRO A 190 -13.30 -14.32 6.88
CA PRO A 190 -14.15 -15.51 6.87
C PRO A 190 -14.84 -15.79 5.53
N ASP A 191 -14.95 -14.80 4.65
CA ASP A 191 -15.49 -14.95 3.29
C ASP A 191 -14.46 -15.40 2.25
N ARG A 192 -13.25 -15.74 2.70
CA ARG A 192 -12.13 -16.22 1.87
C ARG A 192 -11.77 -15.30 0.70
N ARG A 193 -12.05 -14.01 0.81
CA ARG A 193 -11.78 -13.03 -0.27
C ARG A 193 -10.31 -12.97 -0.67
N TYR A 194 -9.39 -13.34 0.21
CA TYR A 194 -7.95 -13.38 -0.03
C TYR A 194 -7.41 -14.79 -0.36
N GLY A 195 -8.28 -15.79 -0.43
CA GLY A 195 -7.93 -17.20 -0.64
C GLY A 195 -8.13 -18.06 0.59
N ASP A 196 -8.09 -19.38 0.38
CA ASP A 196 -8.07 -20.38 1.45
C ASP A 196 -6.67 -20.50 2.05
N GLU A 197 -5.65 -20.40 1.19
CA GLU A 197 -4.24 -20.45 1.58
C GLU A 197 -3.48 -19.30 0.93
N ILE A 198 -2.53 -18.75 1.69
CA ILE A 198 -1.61 -17.71 1.24
C ILE A 198 -0.20 -18.23 1.44
N PHE A 199 0.58 -18.31 0.38
CA PHE A 199 2.01 -18.61 0.41
C PHE A 199 2.77 -17.31 0.27
N LEU A 200 3.53 -16.93 1.30
CA LEU A 200 4.32 -15.70 1.35
C LEU A 200 5.78 -16.05 1.10
N LEU A 201 6.44 -15.35 0.16
CA LEU A 201 7.87 -15.50 -0.06
C LEU A 201 8.70 -14.80 1.01
N ASP A 202 9.89 -15.33 1.23
CA ASP A 202 10.90 -14.70 2.10
C ASP A 202 11.31 -13.33 1.54
N PRO A 203 11.60 -12.33 2.39
CA PRO A 203 12.08 -11.04 1.95
C PRO A 203 13.29 -11.15 0.98
N GLY A 204 13.25 -10.33 -0.06
CA GLY A 204 14.29 -10.33 -1.09
C GLY A 204 14.07 -11.31 -2.25
N ILE A 205 13.03 -12.13 -2.23
CA ILE A 205 12.68 -13.05 -3.33
C ILE A 205 11.33 -12.68 -3.95
N GLN A 206 11.29 -12.55 -5.27
CA GLN A 206 10.06 -12.23 -6.01
C GLN A 206 9.52 -13.44 -6.77
N ILE A 207 8.21 -13.57 -6.86
CA ILE A 207 7.58 -14.52 -7.80
C ILE A 207 7.76 -13.96 -9.21
N ALA A 208 8.52 -14.66 -10.05
CA ALA A 208 8.69 -14.32 -11.45
C ALA A 208 8.89 -15.58 -12.31
N PRO A 209 8.06 -15.78 -13.36
CA PRO A 209 6.94 -14.95 -13.77
C PRO A 209 5.76 -14.98 -12.79
N SER A 210 4.99 -13.89 -12.75
CA SER A 210 3.78 -13.76 -11.94
C SER A 210 2.63 -13.17 -12.76
N ASP A 211 1.46 -13.02 -12.14
CA ASP A 211 0.33 -12.32 -12.76
C ASP A 211 0.59 -10.80 -12.89
N MET A 212 1.54 -10.24 -12.12
CA MET A 212 1.92 -8.83 -12.15
C MET A 212 3.05 -8.54 -13.13
N GLY A 213 3.85 -9.53 -13.49
CA GLY A 213 4.97 -9.32 -14.43
C GLY A 213 5.76 -10.59 -14.74
N ARG A 214 6.53 -10.53 -15.83
CA ARG A 214 7.33 -11.68 -16.29
C ARG A 214 8.75 -11.69 -15.75
N ARG A 215 9.26 -10.52 -15.34
CA ARG A 215 10.66 -10.35 -14.90
C ARG A 215 10.68 -9.79 -13.51
N PRO A 216 11.64 -10.21 -12.68
CA PRO A 216 11.82 -9.58 -11.38
C PRO A 216 12.28 -8.13 -11.54
N LEU A 217 11.99 -7.31 -10.54
CA LEU A 217 12.44 -5.95 -10.40
C LEU A 217 13.64 -5.90 -9.42
N PRO A 218 14.41 -4.80 -9.36
CA PRO A 218 15.44 -4.60 -8.34
C PRO A 218 14.91 -4.45 -6.92
N GLY A 219 13.68 -3.96 -6.74
CA GLY A 219 13.01 -3.81 -5.46
C GLY A 219 11.55 -4.19 -5.53
N MET A 220 11.01 -4.69 -4.41
CA MET A 220 9.60 -5.06 -4.27
C MET A 220 9.15 -4.85 -2.82
N HIS A 221 7.86 -4.65 -2.65
CA HIS A 221 7.18 -4.57 -1.36
C HIS A 221 6.12 -5.67 -1.22
N GLY A 222 5.46 -5.76 -0.06
CA GLY A 222 4.42 -6.74 0.21
C GLY A 222 4.95 -8.04 0.79
N PHE A 223 6.11 -8.00 1.44
CA PHE A 223 6.65 -9.07 2.28
C PHE A 223 6.02 -9.05 3.68
N THR A 224 6.55 -9.88 4.57
CA THR A 224 6.10 -9.89 5.96
C THR A 224 6.26 -8.53 6.62
N PRO A 225 5.33 -8.11 7.49
CA PRO A 225 5.53 -6.92 8.32
C PRO A 225 6.71 -7.01 9.30
N ASP A 226 7.29 -8.20 9.49
CA ASP A 226 8.49 -8.41 10.31
C ASP A 226 9.80 -8.07 9.55
N ASP A 227 9.71 -7.82 8.24
CA ASP A 227 10.84 -7.32 7.45
C ASP A 227 10.99 -5.81 7.65
N SER A 228 12.14 -5.38 8.16
CA SER A 228 12.43 -3.95 8.42
C SER A 228 12.37 -3.07 7.17
N ASP A 229 12.62 -3.64 5.99
CA ASP A 229 12.51 -2.93 4.72
C ASP A 229 11.05 -2.75 4.26
N SER A 230 10.10 -3.44 4.93
CA SER A 230 8.66 -3.27 4.75
C SER A 230 8.07 -2.12 5.57
N ASP A 231 8.82 -1.55 6.52
CA ASP A 231 8.35 -0.50 7.42
C ASP A 231 7.88 0.74 6.65
N ALA A 232 6.69 1.22 7.01
CA ALA A 232 6.16 2.48 6.50
C ALA A 232 6.81 3.69 7.18
N ALA A 233 6.98 4.78 6.45
CA ALA A 233 7.52 6.02 6.97
C ALA A 233 6.42 6.95 7.50
N PHE A 234 6.70 7.62 8.61
CA PHE A 234 5.89 8.69 9.17
C PHE A 234 6.76 9.88 9.57
N LEU A 235 6.47 11.05 9.00
CA LEU A 235 7.09 12.32 9.39
C LEU A 235 5.99 13.36 9.65
N SER A 236 6.22 14.23 10.61
CA SER A 236 5.25 15.28 10.99
C SER A 236 5.99 16.54 11.41
N ASN A 237 5.41 17.71 11.11
CA ASN A 237 5.87 19.00 11.61
C ASN A 237 5.24 19.37 12.96
N VAL A 238 4.32 18.56 13.46
CA VAL A 238 3.69 18.69 14.78
C VAL A 238 3.78 17.37 15.51
N GLU A 239 3.81 17.41 16.83
CA GLU A 239 3.75 16.20 17.63
C GLU A 239 2.32 15.65 17.62
N PRO A 240 2.07 14.43 17.13
CA PRO A 240 0.76 13.82 17.20
C PRO A 240 0.42 13.43 18.64
N ALA A 241 -0.88 13.38 18.97
CA ALA A 241 -1.32 12.94 20.29
C ALA A 241 -0.92 11.47 20.56
N GLU A 242 -0.86 10.67 19.51
CA GLU A 242 -0.39 9.29 19.51
C GLU A 242 0.31 9.02 18.17
N TYR A 243 1.49 8.40 18.24
CA TYR A 243 2.22 8.01 17.02
C TYR A 243 1.56 6.79 16.40
N PRO A 244 1.31 6.79 15.07
CA PRO A 244 0.76 5.63 14.40
C PRO A 244 1.73 4.45 14.49
N ALA A 245 1.24 3.31 14.95
CA ALA A 245 1.99 2.06 15.01
C ALA A 245 1.74 1.18 13.77
N TRP A 246 0.59 1.36 13.11
CA TRP A 246 0.15 0.62 11.94
C TRP A 246 -0.35 1.57 10.86
N ILE A 247 -0.28 1.16 9.60
CA ILE A 247 -0.80 1.96 8.48
C ILE A 247 -2.30 2.26 8.61
N GLY A 248 -3.06 1.38 9.30
CA GLY A 248 -4.47 1.62 9.62
C GLY A 248 -4.71 2.83 10.53
N ASP A 249 -3.73 3.18 11.38
CA ASP A 249 -3.83 4.32 12.29
C ASP A 249 -3.82 5.67 11.55
N TYR A 250 -3.27 5.70 10.34
CA TYR A 250 -3.29 6.90 9.50
C TYR A 250 -4.71 7.39 9.20
N PHE A 251 -5.67 6.46 9.05
CA PHE A 251 -7.06 6.85 8.86
C PHE A 251 -7.60 7.59 10.09
N THR A 252 -7.28 7.11 11.28
CA THR A 252 -7.63 7.76 12.56
C THR A 252 -6.95 9.12 12.66
N LEU A 253 -5.65 9.20 12.38
CA LEU A 253 -4.90 10.46 12.37
C LEU A 253 -5.55 11.50 11.44
N MET A 254 -5.91 11.11 10.21
CA MET A 254 -6.52 12.00 9.22
C MET A 254 -7.96 12.40 9.56
N THR A 255 -8.69 11.59 10.32
CA THR A 255 -10.10 11.82 10.61
C THR A 255 -10.35 12.43 11.98
N SER A 256 -9.46 12.22 12.96
CA SER A 256 -9.57 12.79 14.31
C SER A 256 -8.99 14.21 14.42
N GLY A 257 -8.09 14.62 13.54
CA GLY A 257 -7.41 15.90 13.58
C GLY A 257 -8.32 17.08 13.25
N GLY A 258 -8.50 17.95 14.21
CA GLY A 258 -9.29 19.19 14.11
C GLY A 258 -9.99 19.58 15.40
N THR A 259 -9.62 19.00 16.53
CA THR A 259 -10.11 19.43 17.84
C THR A 259 -9.13 20.40 18.47
N ASP A 260 -9.57 21.66 18.42
CA ASP A 260 -9.31 22.70 19.40
C ASP A 260 -7.87 23.08 19.78
N GLY A 261 -7.26 23.92 18.94
CA GLY A 261 -6.48 25.05 19.42
C GLY A 261 -7.35 26.20 19.99
N ARG A 262 -8.52 25.91 20.57
CA ARG A 262 -9.27 26.84 21.38
C ARG A 262 -9.22 26.41 22.85
N ARG A 263 -8.07 26.62 23.48
CA ARG A 263 -8.05 26.90 24.92
C ARG A 263 -7.99 28.39 25.04
N GLY A 264 -9.08 28.92 25.63
CA GLY A 264 -9.33 30.31 25.90
C GLY A 264 -8.30 31.02 26.77
#